data_65cebbf60f5380f1cd359d34e5b49b1f
#
_entry.id   65cebbf60f5380f1cd359d34e5b49b1f
#
_cell.length_a   1.000
_cell.length_b   1.000
_cell.length_c   1.000
_cell.angle_alpha   90.00
_cell.angle_beta   90.00
_cell.angle_gamma   90.00
#
_symmetry.space_group_name_H-M   'P 1'
#
loop_
_entity.id
_entity.type
_entity.pdbx_description
1 polymer ?
#
loop_
_entity_poly.entity_id
_entity_poly.type
_entity_poly.pdbx_seq_one_letter_code
_entity_poly.pdbx_strand_id
1 'polypeptide(L)'
;MATGCFKNYCNPDVNKNYFWCCTGTGLENFTKLGDSIYFYDEDEGGKPLLFVNQYFSSTVNWKARGIKLSQKSDIPMGEAVTFTVEALEGGEAADADVSDTAGAVFDFTLALRIPDWCCGQASILINDAEAADDDFSENKGYLLVSRKWQTGDTLTLSLPMEIRAYTLPDNPNAAAFKYGPVVLAAELGRDDKMK
;
A
#
# COMPACT_ATOMS: atom_id res chain seq x y z
N MET A 1 -14.83 -18.95 -6.74
CA MET A 1 -15.20 -17.56 -7.06
C MET A 1 -16.54 -17.60 -7.76
N ALA A 2 -17.52 -16.89 -7.22
CA ALA A 2 -18.78 -16.67 -7.92
C ALA A 2 -18.60 -15.45 -8.83
N THR A 3 -18.74 -15.62 -10.12
CA THR A 3 -18.70 -14.51 -11.09
C THR A 3 -20.10 -14.05 -11.41
N GLY A 4 -20.79 -13.57 -10.40
CA GLY A 4 -22.19 -13.19 -10.52
C GLY A 4 -23.14 -14.39 -10.64
N CYS A 5 -24.39 -14.10 -10.95
CA CYS A 5 -25.49 -15.08 -11.03
C CYS A 5 -25.38 -16.09 -12.20
N PHE A 6 -24.36 -15.98 -13.06
CA PHE A 6 -24.33 -16.71 -14.33
C PHE A 6 -23.32 -17.85 -14.41
N LYS A 7 -22.27 -17.88 -13.59
CA LYS A 7 -21.27 -18.97 -13.64
C LYS A 7 -20.55 -19.17 -12.30
N ASN A 8 -20.49 -20.41 -11.85
CA ASN A 8 -19.54 -20.84 -10.84
C ASN A 8 -18.21 -21.18 -11.53
N TYR A 9 -17.16 -20.38 -11.30
CA TYR A 9 -15.82 -20.65 -11.83
C TYR A 9 -15.07 -21.71 -11.03
N CYS A 10 -15.42 -21.90 -9.79
CA CYS A 10 -14.84 -22.91 -8.94
C CYS A 10 -15.97 -23.65 -8.23
N ASN A 11 -16.28 -24.84 -8.68
CA ASN A 11 -17.08 -25.77 -7.92
C ASN A 11 -16.11 -26.64 -7.12
N PRO A 12 -16.16 -26.64 -5.77
CA PRO A 12 -15.31 -27.53 -4.96
C PRO A 12 -15.70 -29.01 -5.05
N ASP A 13 -16.66 -29.37 -5.88
CA ASP A 13 -17.03 -30.77 -6.12
C ASP A 13 -15.87 -31.49 -6.83
N VAL A 14 -15.09 -32.23 -6.05
CA VAL A 14 -13.92 -32.99 -6.52
C VAL A 14 -14.27 -34.03 -7.60
N ASN A 15 -15.54 -34.40 -7.73
CA ASN A 15 -15.99 -35.39 -8.71
C ASN A 15 -16.23 -34.81 -10.10
N LYS A 16 -16.19 -33.44 -10.23
CA LYS A 16 -16.49 -32.76 -11.48
C LYS A 16 -15.30 -32.15 -12.19
N ASN A 17 -14.08 -32.31 -11.66
CA ASN A 17 -12.82 -31.86 -12.26
C ASN A 17 -12.81 -30.38 -12.69
N TYR A 18 -13.39 -29.48 -11.89
CA TYR A 18 -13.46 -28.04 -12.18
C TYR A 18 -12.28 -27.25 -11.58
N PHE A 19 -11.07 -27.78 -11.67
CA PHE A 19 -9.88 -27.02 -11.34
C PHE A 19 -9.43 -26.23 -12.58
N TRP A 20 -9.79 -24.97 -12.63
CA TRP A 20 -9.40 -24.07 -13.69
C TRP A 20 -8.08 -23.37 -13.33
N CYS A 21 -7.34 -22.88 -14.34
CA CYS A 21 -6.12 -22.10 -14.15
C CYS A 21 -6.32 -20.90 -13.20
N CYS A 22 -7.48 -20.24 -13.25
CA CYS A 22 -7.84 -19.12 -12.36
C CYS A 22 -7.86 -19.52 -10.87
N THR A 23 -8.15 -20.78 -10.55
CA THR A 23 -8.11 -21.27 -9.16
C THR A 23 -6.67 -21.32 -8.66
N GLY A 24 -5.74 -21.82 -9.48
CA GLY A 24 -4.31 -21.82 -9.17
C GLY A 24 -3.79 -20.40 -8.98
N THR A 25 -4.07 -19.50 -9.92
CA THR A 25 -3.69 -18.09 -9.83
C THR A 25 -4.26 -17.40 -8.59
N GLY A 26 -5.52 -17.70 -8.23
CA GLY A 26 -6.14 -17.16 -7.02
C GLY A 26 -5.43 -17.62 -5.74
N LEU A 27 -4.93 -18.87 -5.68
CA LEU A 27 -4.15 -19.37 -4.55
C LEU A 27 -2.75 -18.75 -4.50
N GLU A 28 -2.08 -18.61 -5.65
CA GLU A 28 -0.76 -17.98 -5.73
C GLU A 28 -0.77 -16.53 -5.27
N ASN A 29 -1.84 -15.77 -5.52
CA ASN A 29 -1.96 -14.40 -5.09
C ASN A 29 -1.80 -14.24 -3.57
N PHE A 30 -2.28 -15.19 -2.78
CA PHE A 30 -2.11 -15.13 -1.32
C PHE A 30 -0.66 -15.26 -0.89
N THR A 31 0.17 -15.98 -1.63
CA THR A 31 1.61 -16.12 -1.33
C THR A 31 2.41 -14.87 -1.74
N LYS A 32 1.84 -14.01 -2.60
CA LYS A 32 2.48 -12.81 -3.15
C LYS A 32 2.00 -11.51 -2.55
N LEU A 33 1.13 -11.52 -1.54
CA LEU A 33 0.58 -10.31 -0.93
C LEU A 33 1.66 -9.37 -0.38
N GLY A 34 2.79 -9.92 0.09
CA GLY A 34 3.92 -9.12 0.58
C GLY A 34 4.94 -8.70 -0.49
N ASP A 35 4.85 -9.24 -1.70
CA ASP A 35 5.92 -9.20 -2.71
C ASP A 35 6.12 -7.80 -3.33
N SER A 36 5.13 -6.92 -3.27
CA SER A 36 5.15 -5.63 -3.96
C SER A 36 4.78 -4.45 -3.05
N ILE A 37 4.86 -4.62 -1.74
CA ILE A 37 4.56 -3.54 -0.79
C ILE A 37 5.74 -2.59 -0.71
N TYR A 38 6.96 -3.14 -0.54
CA TYR A 38 8.18 -2.38 -0.33
C TYR A 38 9.23 -2.72 -1.37
N PHE A 39 9.96 -1.67 -1.80
CA PHE A 39 11.18 -1.82 -2.59
C PHE A 39 12.25 -0.90 -2.03
N TYR A 40 13.50 -1.19 -2.28
CA TYR A 40 14.61 -0.34 -1.86
C TYR A 40 15.61 -0.18 -3.00
N ASP A 41 16.23 0.99 -3.02
CA ASP A 41 17.24 1.41 -3.99
C ASP A 41 18.15 2.44 -3.34
N GLU A 42 19.03 3.03 -4.11
CA GLU A 42 19.84 4.18 -3.74
C GLU A 42 19.67 5.28 -4.79
N ASP A 43 19.70 6.53 -4.36
CA ASP A 43 19.68 7.65 -5.29
C ASP A 43 21.06 7.82 -5.97
N GLU A 44 21.17 8.78 -6.91
CA GLU A 44 22.43 9.06 -7.63
C GLU A 44 23.59 9.46 -6.69
N GLY A 45 23.29 9.92 -5.48
CA GLY A 45 24.25 10.26 -4.42
C GLY A 45 24.61 9.09 -3.49
N GLY A 46 23.97 7.92 -3.68
CA GLY A 46 24.15 6.75 -2.81
C GLY A 46 23.31 6.82 -1.52
N LYS A 47 22.36 7.78 -1.42
CA LYS A 47 21.45 7.85 -0.28
C LYS A 47 20.38 6.76 -0.39
N PRO A 48 20.15 5.97 0.68
CA PRO A 48 19.16 4.91 0.66
C PRO A 48 17.74 5.42 0.41
N LEU A 49 17.02 4.70 -0.46
CA LEU A 49 15.62 4.93 -0.78
C LEU A 49 14.79 3.71 -0.36
N LEU A 50 13.70 3.94 0.37
CA LEU A 50 12.71 2.93 0.70
C LEU A 50 11.37 3.31 0.08
N PHE A 51 10.92 2.55 -0.92
CA PHE A 51 9.66 2.75 -1.61
C PHE A 51 8.54 2.01 -0.90
N VAL A 52 7.40 2.67 -0.73
CA VAL A 52 6.14 2.07 -0.29
C VAL A 52 5.13 2.18 -1.42
N ASN A 53 4.81 1.05 -2.06
CA ASN A 53 3.94 1.00 -3.23
C ASN A 53 2.50 0.64 -2.90
N GLN A 54 2.28 -0.04 -1.78
CA GLN A 54 0.95 -0.51 -1.37
C GLN A 54 0.74 -0.22 0.11
N TYR A 55 -0.47 0.21 0.44
CA TYR A 55 -0.84 0.64 1.79
C TYR A 55 -1.64 -0.44 2.53
N PHE A 56 -0.97 -1.55 2.83
CA PHE A 56 -1.47 -2.61 3.71
C PHE A 56 -0.76 -2.57 5.04
N SER A 57 -1.50 -2.68 6.15
CA SER A 57 -0.87 -2.77 7.48
C SER A 57 0.14 -3.91 7.51
N SER A 58 1.41 -3.57 7.64
CA SER A 58 2.54 -4.50 7.51
C SER A 58 3.81 -3.89 8.10
N THR A 59 4.84 -4.70 8.20
CA THR A 59 6.16 -4.28 8.68
C THR A 59 7.23 -4.81 7.74
N VAL A 60 8.20 -3.97 7.41
CA VAL A 60 9.42 -4.39 6.71
C VAL A 60 10.64 -4.23 7.62
N ASN A 61 11.47 -5.27 7.65
CA ASN A 61 12.75 -5.27 8.33
C ASN A 61 13.87 -5.09 7.28
N TRP A 62 14.34 -3.87 7.13
CA TRP A 62 15.45 -3.55 6.24
C TRP A 62 16.79 -3.84 6.94
N LYS A 63 17.14 -5.13 6.97
CA LYS A 63 18.27 -5.63 7.74
C LYS A 63 19.60 -4.97 7.40
N ALA A 64 19.85 -4.72 6.10
CA ALA A 64 21.08 -4.09 5.63
C ALA A 64 21.29 -2.67 6.17
N ARG A 65 20.24 -2.02 6.66
CA ARG A 65 20.28 -0.65 7.20
C ARG A 65 19.90 -0.58 8.67
N GLY A 66 19.59 -1.72 9.31
CA GLY A 66 19.17 -1.76 10.71
C GLY A 66 17.83 -1.06 10.97
N ILE A 67 16.98 -0.94 9.94
CA ILE A 67 15.72 -0.21 10.01
C ILE A 67 14.55 -1.18 10.04
N LYS A 68 13.60 -0.93 10.91
CA LYS A 68 12.26 -1.51 10.92
C LYS A 68 11.27 -0.39 10.59
N LEU A 69 10.54 -0.52 9.50
CA LEU A 69 9.43 0.36 9.15
C LEU A 69 8.12 -0.40 9.31
N SER A 70 7.25 0.09 10.17
CA SER A 70 5.89 -0.41 10.35
C SER A 70 4.90 0.54 9.69
N GLN A 71 3.93 0.03 8.94
CA GLN A 71 2.80 0.82 8.44
C GLN A 71 1.48 0.29 9.00
N LYS A 72 0.63 1.21 9.43
CA LYS A 72 -0.75 0.96 9.81
C LYS A 72 -1.65 1.75 8.87
N SER A 73 -2.50 1.05 8.11
CA SER A 73 -3.38 1.63 7.11
C SER A 73 -4.83 1.52 7.54
N ASP A 74 -5.57 2.61 7.44
CA ASP A 74 -7.01 2.63 7.62
C ASP A 74 -7.78 2.48 6.29
N ILE A 75 -7.05 2.49 5.16
CA ILE A 75 -7.64 2.34 3.82
C ILE A 75 -8.25 0.93 3.66
N PRO A 76 -9.47 0.80 3.15
CA PRO A 76 -10.32 1.84 2.53
C PRO A 76 -11.37 2.46 3.45
N MET A 77 -11.36 2.18 4.75
CA MET A 77 -12.35 2.71 5.69
C MET A 77 -12.04 4.14 6.13
N GLY A 78 -10.79 4.54 6.08
CA GLY A 78 -10.27 5.88 6.26
C GLY A 78 -9.30 6.23 5.16
N GLU A 79 -8.66 7.40 5.26
CA GLU A 79 -7.75 7.94 4.25
C GLU A 79 -6.30 7.98 4.74
N ALA A 80 -6.05 7.56 5.98
CA ALA A 80 -4.75 7.70 6.63
C ALA A 80 -3.92 6.42 6.62
N VAL A 81 -2.62 6.60 6.42
CA VAL A 81 -1.61 5.57 6.61
C VAL A 81 -0.52 6.14 7.51
N THR A 82 -0.29 5.51 8.66
CA THR A 82 0.75 5.92 9.60
C THR A 82 1.93 4.98 9.51
N PHE A 83 3.11 5.55 9.35
CA PHE A 83 4.40 4.87 9.34
C PHE A 83 5.13 5.15 10.65
N THR A 84 5.80 4.14 11.18
CA THR A 84 6.68 4.29 12.35
C THR A 84 8.06 3.75 11.99
N VAL A 85 9.09 4.55 12.23
CA VAL A 85 10.49 4.17 12.01
C VAL A 85 11.07 3.72 13.35
N GLU A 86 11.66 2.52 13.35
CA GLU A 86 12.27 1.94 14.55
C GLU A 86 13.62 1.33 14.20
N ALA A 87 14.52 1.25 15.18
CA ALA A 87 15.72 0.45 15.06
C ALA A 87 15.37 -1.04 15.04
N LEU A 88 16.00 -1.78 14.13
CA LEU A 88 15.85 -3.24 14.06
C LEU A 88 16.76 -3.90 15.08
N GLU A 89 16.18 -4.57 16.07
CA GLU A 89 16.94 -5.32 17.06
C GLU A 89 17.76 -6.44 16.39
N GLY A 90 19.08 -6.47 16.68
CA GLY A 90 20.00 -7.47 16.11
C GLY A 90 20.30 -7.28 14.62
N GLY A 91 20.02 -6.10 14.07
CA GLY A 91 20.41 -5.76 12.68
C GLY A 91 21.92 -5.58 12.55
N GLU A 92 22.51 -6.20 11.53
CA GLU A 92 23.90 -5.95 11.13
C GLU A 92 23.98 -4.64 10.34
N ALA A 93 23.74 -3.49 10.98
CA ALA A 93 23.97 -2.21 10.32
C ALA A 93 25.46 -1.95 10.25
N ALA A 94 26.02 -1.91 9.05
CA ALA A 94 27.45 -1.74 8.81
C ALA A 94 28.01 -0.40 9.33
N ASP A 95 27.17 0.58 9.66
CA ASP A 95 27.56 1.94 10.06
C ASP A 95 26.89 2.46 11.35
N ALA A 96 26.10 1.66 12.05
CA ALA A 96 25.48 2.09 13.29
C ALA A 96 26.13 1.36 14.49
N ASP A 97 26.74 2.13 15.37
CA ASP A 97 27.08 1.68 16.73
C ASP A 97 25.77 1.53 17.52
N VAL A 98 25.01 0.44 17.19
CA VAL A 98 23.67 0.17 17.73
C VAL A 98 23.78 -0.56 19.07
N SER A 99 24.58 -0.05 19.98
CA SER A 99 24.57 -0.51 21.38
C SER A 99 23.41 0.10 22.16
N ASP A 100 22.79 1.18 21.63
CA ASP A 100 21.64 1.85 22.23
C ASP A 100 20.57 2.14 21.16
N THR A 101 19.54 1.29 21.10
CA THR A 101 18.43 1.44 20.14
C THR A 101 17.57 2.70 20.36
N ALA A 102 17.67 3.31 21.55
CA ALA A 102 16.82 4.44 21.94
C ALA A 102 17.19 5.78 21.24
N GLY A 103 18.41 5.90 20.69
CA GLY A 103 18.89 7.13 20.03
C GLY A 103 19.33 6.92 18.56
N ALA A 104 19.01 5.77 17.97
CA ALA A 104 19.46 5.47 16.61
C ALA A 104 18.88 6.46 15.59
N VAL A 105 19.76 6.97 14.71
CA VAL A 105 19.41 7.91 13.63
C VAL A 105 19.71 7.25 12.30
N PHE A 106 18.73 7.33 11.38
CA PHE A 106 18.81 6.73 10.05
C PHE A 106 18.64 7.80 8.98
N ASP A 107 19.60 7.97 8.10
CA ASP A 107 19.53 8.93 6.99
C ASP A 107 19.07 8.22 5.72
N PHE A 108 17.80 8.33 5.39
CA PHE A 108 17.23 7.74 4.17
C PHE A 108 16.02 8.54 3.66
N THR A 109 15.66 8.28 2.41
CA THR A 109 14.47 8.84 1.78
C THR A 109 13.35 7.81 1.80
N LEU A 110 12.19 8.18 2.35
CA LEU A 110 10.96 7.41 2.25
C LEU A 110 10.19 7.88 1.01
N ALA A 111 9.98 6.99 0.05
CA ALA A 111 9.26 7.25 -1.19
C ALA A 111 7.85 6.65 -1.11
N LEU A 112 6.85 7.49 -0.96
CA LEU A 112 5.45 7.12 -0.76
C LEU A 112 4.70 7.26 -2.08
N ARG A 113 4.19 6.17 -2.63
CA ARG A 113 3.43 6.20 -3.87
C ARG A 113 2.14 7.00 -3.72
N ILE A 114 1.85 7.88 -4.68
CA ILE A 114 0.54 8.51 -4.82
C ILE A 114 -0.26 7.72 -5.84
N PRO A 115 -1.30 6.98 -5.41
CA PRO A 115 -2.11 6.19 -6.31
C PRO A 115 -2.99 7.08 -7.21
N ASP A 116 -3.32 6.58 -8.41
CA ASP A 116 -4.22 7.23 -9.37
C ASP A 116 -5.66 7.42 -8.88
N TRP A 117 -6.06 6.66 -7.86
CA TRP A 117 -7.37 6.82 -7.21
C TRP A 117 -7.40 7.92 -6.14
N CYS A 118 -6.24 8.45 -5.72
CA CYS A 118 -6.20 9.59 -4.81
C CYS A 118 -6.83 10.80 -5.50
N CYS A 119 -7.76 11.45 -4.81
CA CYS A 119 -8.44 12.64 -5.31
C CYS A 119 -7.99 13.87 -4.49
N GLY A 120 -7.49 14.87 -5.18
CA GLY A 120 -6.94 16.06 -4.51
C GLY A 120 -5.49 15.87 -4.08
N GLN A 121 -5.04 16.73 -3.18
CA GLN A 121 -3.66 16.76 -2.72
C GLN A 121 -3.47 15.80 -1.55
N ALA A 122 -2.50 14.90 -1.65
CA ALA A 122 -2.04 14.13 -0.50
C ALA A 122 -1.37 15.06 0.51
N SER A 123 -1.53 14.79 1.80
CA SER A 123 -0.90 15.56 2.87
C SER A 123 -0.09 14.66 3.80
N ILE A 124 0.93 15.25 4.42
CA ILE A 124 1.87 14.54 5.30
C ILE A 124 1.93 15.25 6.64
N LEU A 125 1.83 14.47 7.72
CA LEU A 125 2.20 14.90 9.06
C LEU A 125 3.47 14.14 9.47
N ILE A 126 4.42 14.83 10.07
CA ILE A 126 5.63 14.25 10.66
C ILE A 126 5.60 14.52 12.15
N ASN A 127 5.57 13.46 12.98
CA ASN A 127 5.44 13.57 14.43
C ASN A 127 4.23 14.45 14.83
N ASP A 128 3.08 14.21 14.16
CA ASP A 128 1.82 14.94 14.32
C ASP A 128 1.87 16.45 13.96
N ALA A 129 2.96 16.91 13.37
CA ALA A 129 3.08 18.26 12.84
C ALA A 129 2.95 18.26 11.31
N GLU A 130 2.29 19.28 10.75
CA GLU A 130 2.19 19.43 9.30
C GLU A 130 3.58 19.62 8.68
N ALA A 131 3.89 18.81 7.66
CA ALA A 131 5.16 18.87 6.96
C ALA A 131 5.23 20.18 6.15
N ALA A 132 6.36 20.88 6.21
CA ALA A 132 6.60 22.05 5.37
C ALA A 132 6.83 21.62 3.90
N ASP A 133 6.58 22.53 2.96
CA ASP A 133 6.77 22.25 1.53
C ASP A 133 8.19 21.80 1.17
N ASP A 134 9.18 22.19 1.96
CA ASP A 134 10.58 21.82 1.79
C ASP A 134 10.91 20.42 2.37
N ASP A 135 10.01 19.81 3.15
CA ASP A 135 10.23 18.51 3.77
C ASP A 135 10.02 17.35 2.80
N PHE A 136 9.36 17.60 1.68
CA PHE A 136 9.08 16.57 0.67
C PHE A 136 9.12 17.13 -0.75
N SER A 137 9.27 16.24 -1.71
CA SER A 137 9.20 16.55 -3.14
C SER A 137 8.38 15.49 -3.88
N GLU A 138 7.77 15.87 -4.99
CA GLU A 138 7.06 14.92 -5.85
C GLU A 138 7.93 14.50 -7.03
N ASN A 139 8.01 13.21 -7.27
CA ASN A 139 8.71 12.66 -8.42
C ASN A 139 8.02 11.39 -8.93
N LYS A 140 7.58 11.42 -10.20
CA LYS A 140 7.01 10.26 -10.90
C LYS A 140 5.90 9.51 -10.13
N GLY A 141 5.04 10.25 -9.42
CA GLY A 141 3.94 9.68 -8.65
C GLY A 141 4.32 9.18 -7.25
N TYR A 142 5.46 9.63 -6.74
CA TYR A 142 5.89 9.42 -5.36
C TYR A 142 6.09 10.75 -4.65
N LEU A 143 5.70 10.79 -3.39
CA LEU A 143 6.16 11.78 -2.43
C LEU A 143 7.47 11.28 -1.81
N LEU A 144 8.54 12.04 -1.96
CA LEU A 144 9.86 11.73 -1.45
C LEU A 144 10.11 12.54 -0.19
N VAL A 145 10.22 11.87 0.96
CA VAL A 145 10.53 12.50 2.25
C VAL A 145 11.94 12.13 2.65
N SER A 146 12.88 13.06 2.43
CA SER A 146 14.30 12.86 2.65
C SER A 146 14.76 13.53 3.93
N ARG A 147 15.07 12.75 4.98
CA ARG A 147 15.49 13.31 6.27
C ARG A 147 16.28 12.30 7.10
N LYS A 148 16.83 12.80 8.22
CA LYS A 148 17.36 11.96 9.29
C LYS A 148 16.21 11.55 10.21
N TRP A 149 15.89 10.26 10.18
CA TRP A 149 14.84 9.66 10.99
C TRP A 149 15.41 9.19 12.33
N GLN A 150 14.66 9.38 13.39
CA GLN A 150 14.98 8.84 14.72
C GLN A 150 14.06 7.65 15.04
N THR A 151 14.53 6.76 15.90
CA THR A 151 13.66 5.71 16.42
C THR A 151 12.45 6.30 17.12
N GLY A 152 11.26 5.87 16.73
CA GLY A 152 9.99 6.40 17.21
C GLY A 152 9.39 7.51 16.35
N ASP A 153 10.11 8.03 15.35
CA ASP A 153 9.52 8.99 14.42
C ASP A 153 8.33 8.38 13.70
N THR A 154 7.29 9.20 13.53
CA THR A 154 6.07 8.85 12.80
C THR A 154 5.88 9.74 11.59
N LEU A 155 5.31 9.15 10.53
CA LEU A 155 4.81 9.88 9.38
C LEU A 155 3.39 9.42 9.09
N THR A 156 2.45 10.34 9.02
CA THR A 156 1.07 10.05 8.60
C THR A 156 0.83 10.65 7.23
N LEU A 157 0.52 9.78 6.26
CA LEU A 157 0.13 10.14 4.91
C LEU A 157 -1.39 10.09 4.81
N SER A 158 -2.00 11.18 4.34
CA SER A 158 -3.43 11.24 4.04
C SER A 158 -3.64 11.20 2.52
N LEU A 159 -4.49 10.27 2.08
CA LEU A 159 -4.82 10.02 0.66
C LEU A 159 -6.32 10.20 0.47
N PRO A 160 -6.80 11.39 0.13
CA PRO A 160 -8.22 11.66 -0.05
C PRO A 160 -8.87 10.74 -1.08
N MET A 161 -10.08 10.26 -0.79
CA MET A 161 -10.83 9.34 -1.64
C MET A 161 -12.22 9.89 -1.96
N GLU A 162 -12.68 9.63 -3.17
CA GLU A 162 -14.05 9.93 -3.59
C GLU A 162 -14.63 8.76 -4.41
N ILE A 163 -15.95 8.77 -4.58
CA ILE A 163 -16.61 7.83 -5.48
C ILE A 163 -16.44 8.33 -6.91
N ARG A 164 -15.81 7.51 -7.75
CA ARG A 164 -15.64 7.77 -9.20
C ARG A 164 -16.36 6.74 -10.03
N ALA A 165 -17.02 7.21 -11.09
CA ALA A 165 -17.63 6.36 -12.10
C ALA A 165 -16.66 6.15 -13.27
N TYR A 166 -16.48 4.90 -13.67
CA TYR A 166 -15.68 4.49 -14.81
C TYR A 166 -16.59 3.87 -15.86
N THR A 167 -16.76 4.52 -16.98
CA THR A 167 -17.57 4.03 -18.10
C THR A 167 -16.74 3.20 -19.05
N LEU A 168 -17.38 2.31 -19.82
CA LEU A 168 -16.72 1.61 -20.90
C LEU A 168 -16.55 2.54 -22.11
N PRO A 169 -15.43 2.43 -22.86
CA PRO A 169 -15.17 3.27 -24.02
C PRO A 169 -16.21 3.10 -25.13
N ASP A 170 -16.78 1.90 -25.26
CA ASP A 170 -17.76 1.51 -26.29
C ASP A 170 -19.22 1.52 -25.78
N ASN A 171 -19.44 1.72 -24.48
CA ASN A 171 -20.77 1.77 -23.89
C ASN A 171 -20.84 2.74 -22.69
N PRO A 172 -21.23 4.00 -22.93
CA PRO A 172 -21.32 4.99 -21.85
C PRO A 172 -22.42 4.71 -20.83
N ASN A 173 -23.37 3.79 -21.14
CA ASN A 173 -24.41 3.39 -20.22
C ASN A 173 -24.00 2.26 -19.28
N ALA A 174 -22.80 1.69 -19.45
CA ALA A 174 -22.23 0.72 -18.55
C ALA A 174 -21.11 1.38 -17.73
N ALA A 175 -21.27 1.41 -16.42
CA ALA A 175 -20.31 2.03 -15.52
C ALA A 175 -20.01 1.13 -14.32
N ALA A 176 -18.75 1.18 -13.88
CA ALA A 176 -18.31 0.67 -12.59
C ALA A 176 -18.03 1.86 -11.66
N PHE A 177 -18.33 1.69 -10.38
CA PHE A 177 -18.04 2.70 -9.36
C PHE A 177 -16.88 2.23 -8.49
N LYS A 178 -15.95 3.14 -8.20
CA LYS A 178 -14.84 2.88 -7.29
C LYS A 178 -14.85 3.92 -6.17
N TYR A 179 -14.43 3.49 -4.98
CA TYR A 179 -14.08 4.36 -3.86
C TYR A 179 -12.63 4.06 -3.48
N GLY A 180 -11.75 4.98 -3.76
CA GLY A 180 -10.31 4.73 -3.65
C GLY A 180 -9.90 3.44 -4.40
N PRO A 181 -9.24 2.47 -3.74
CA PRO A 181 -8.80 1.22 -4.36
C PRO A 181 -9.91 0.19 -4.56
N VAL A 182 -11.12 0.42 -4.03
CA VAL A 182 -12.20 -0.58 -3.97
C VAL A 182 -13.22 -0.37 -5.08
N VAL A 183 -13.56 -1.45 -5.79
CA VAL A 183 -14.70 -1.47 -6.70
C VAL A 183 -15.97 -1.73 -5.90
N LEU A 184 -16.94 -0.83 -6.03
CA LEU A 184 -18.22 -0.93 -5.34
C LEU A 184 -19.15 -1.88 -6.07
N ALA A 185 -19.85 -2.73 -5.32
CA ALA A 185 -20.89 -3.59 -5.84
C ALA A 185 -22.26 -3.10 -5.33
N ALA A 186 -23.22 -2.95 -6.25
CA ALA A 186 -24.58 -2.64 -5.87
C ALA A 186 -25.31 -3.89 -5.39
N GLU A 187 -25.96 -3.80 -4.24
CA GLU A 187 -26.88 -4.85 -3.79
C GLU A 187 -28.22 -4.67 -4.53
N LEU A 188 -28.46 -5.50 -5.54
CA LEU A 188 -29.66 -5.42 -6.38
C LEU A 188 -30.88 -6.14 -5.78
N GLY A 189 -30.76 -6.66 -4.56
CA GLY A 189 -31.80 -7.45 -3.89
C GLY A 189 -31.88 -8.89 -4.43
N ARG A 190 -32.76 -9.65 -3.82
CA ARG A 190 -33.11 -11.02 -4.26
C ARG A 190 -34.42 -10.96 -5.05
N ASP A 191 -34.34 -10.71 -6.35
CA ASP A 191 -35.50 -10.90 -7.22
C ASP A 191 -35.40 -12.28 -7.85
N ASP A 192 -36.33 -13.19 -7.48
CA ASP A 192 -36.44 -14.53 -8.05
C ASP A 192 -36.76 -14.51 -9.55
N LYS A 193 -36.97 -13.35 -10.15
CA LYS A 193 -37.25 -13.14 -11.58
C LYS A 193 -35.99 -12.91 -12.44
N MET A 194 -34.83 -12.74 -11.85
CA MET A 194 -33.57 -12.75 -12.60
C MET A 194 -33.09 -14.18 -12.81
N LYS A 195 -33.78 -14.91 -13.66
CA LYS A 195 -33.38 -16.23 -14.18
C LYS A 195 -32.76 -16.07 -15.55
#